data_6a8ddab140df47a7aa6a06e72ec1165f
#
_entry.id   6a8ddab140df47a7aa6a06e72ec1165f
#
_cell.length_a   1.000
_cell.length_b   1.000
_cell.length_c   1.000
_cell.angle_alpha   90.00
_cell.angle_beta   90.00
_cell.angle_gamma   90.00
#
_symmetry.space_group_name_H-M   'P 1'
#
loop_
_entity.id
_entity.type
_entity.pdbx_description
1 polymer ?
#
loop_
_entity_poly.entity_id
_entity_poly.type
_entity_poly.pdbx_seq_one_letter_code
_entity_poly.pdbx_strand_id
1 'polypeptide(L)'
;MTIPALGPKTSGKLKKRHRTIVDWAMIMIEKVRSWQPDREIALVGDGSYAAVILIQRCQRLKRPVKLVSRLRLDACLHDFPGPQPKGKRGPKPKKGTRLPNLAARLADPKTRWQKLKVLWYGGEEKEIEIVTGVCLWYRRGLTPVPIRWVLLRCPDGSFKPQAFLGQRGFVG
;
A
#
# COMPACT_ATOMS: atom_id res chain seq x y z
N MET A 1 0.92 28.84 -6.91
CA MET A 1 1.94 28.33 -7.85
C MET A 1 1.43 27.01 -8.43
N THR A 2 0.97 27.04 -9.66
CA THR A 2 0.44 25.84 -10.34
C THR A 2 1.62 25.02 -10.86
N ILE A 3 1.73 23.77 -10.43
CA ILE A 3 2.78 22.86 -10.91
C ILE A 3 2.18 22.08 -12.09
N PRO A 4 2.57 22.37 -13.34
CA PRO A 4 2.02 21.67 -14.48
C PRO A 4 2.51 20.23 -14.49
N ALA A 5 1.59 19.25 -14.44
CA ALA A 5 1.87 17.86 -14.70
C ALA A 5 2.12 17.65 -16.19
N LEU A 6 3.37 17.71 -16.62
CA LEU A 6 3.75 17.53 -18.02
C LEU A 6 3.80 16.05 -18.40
N GLY A 7 3.14 15.68 -19.47
CA GLY A 7 3.26 14.34 -20.04
C GLY A 7 4.68 14.03 -20.55
N PRO A 8 5.04 12.73 -20.77
CA PRO A 8 6.40 12.32 -21.16
C PRO A 8 6.90 13.02 -22.43
N LYS A 9 6.04 13.11 -23.46
CA LYS A 9 6.37 13.76 -24.75
C LYS A 9 6.64 15.26 -24.58
N THR A 10 5.83 15.96 -23.78
CA THR A 10 5.97 17.39 -23.50
C THR A 10 7.20 17.68 -22.68
N SER A 11 7.50 16.84 -21.67
CA SER A 11 8.72 16.95 -20.87
C SER A 11 9.98 16.80 -21.72
N GLY A 12 9.98 15.84 -22.67
CA GLY A 12 11.09 15.66 -23.61
C GLY A 12 11.32 16.87 -24.52
N LYS A 13 10.25 17.45 -25.10
CA LYS A 13 10.34 18.68 -25.91
C LYS A 13 10.92 19.86 -25.12
N LEU A 14 10.55 19.97 -23.85
CA LEU A 14 11.02 21.06 -22.97
C LEU A 14 12.35 20.75 -22.26
N LYS A 15 13.00 19.63 -22.56
CA LYS A 15 14.21 19.13 -21.89
C LYS A 15 14.06 19.09 -20.35
N LYS A 16 12.84 18.92 -19.84
CA LYS A 16 12.53 18.81 -18.40
C LYS A 16 12.40 17.34 -18.00
N ARG A 17 12.88 17.00 -16.78
CA ARG A 17 12.69 15.66 -16.23
C ARG A 17 11.19 15.34 -16.13
N HIS A 18 10.77 14.25 -16.76
CA HIS A 18 9.42 13.72 -16.57
C HIS A 18 9.23 13.23 -15.13
N ARG A 19 8.12 13.61 -14.51
CA ARG A 19 7.72 13.15 -13.18
C ARG A 19 6.46 12.31 -13.29
N THR A 20 6.51 11.14 -12.67
CA THR A 20 5.36 10.24 -12.56
C THR A 20 4.35 10.78 -11.55
N ILE A 21 3.13 10.22 -11.52
CA ILE A 21 2.12 10.56 -10.51
C ILE A 21 2.64 10.30 -9.08
N VAL A 22 3.47 9.26 -8.90
CA VAL A 22 4.11 8.94 -7.62
C VAL A 22 5.15 9.97 -7.22
N ASP A 23 5.94 10.49 -8.18
CA ASP A 23 6.90 11.59 -7.91
C ASP A 23 6.18 12.85 -7.45
N TRP A 24 5.05 13.16 -8.09
CA TRP A 24 4.22 14.30 -7.67
C TRP A 24 3.63 14.09 -6.29
N ALA A 25 3.13 12.89 -5.98
CA ALA A 25 2.62 12.56 -4.66
C ALA A 25 3.69 12.72 -3.58
N MET A 26 4.93 12.32 -3.84
CA MET A 26 6.05 12.51 -2.90
C MET A 26 6.32 14.00 -2.62
N ILE A 27 6.32 14.83 -3.67
CA ILE A 27 6.52 16.28 -3.53
C ILE A 27 5.37 16.92 -2.74
N MET A 28 4.13 16.55 -3.07
CA MET A 28 2.94 17.08 -2.40
C MET A 28 2.91 16.73 -0.93
N ILE A 29 3.24 15.49 -0.59
CA ILE A 29 3.21 15.03 0.80
C ILE A 29 4.27 15.71 1.67
N GLU A 30 5.45 16.00 1.09
CA GLU A 30 6.50 16.79 1.75
C GLU A 30 6.02 18.20 2.02
N LYS A 31 5.35 18.80 1.05
CA LYS A 31 4.80 20.14 1.17
C LYS A 31 3.68 20.20 2.23
N VAL A 32 2.75 19.25 2.19
CA VAL A 32 1.68 19.15 3.21
C VAL A 32 2.29 18.94 4.60
N ARG A 33 3.30 18.08 4.72
CA ARG A 33 4.00 17.87 5.99
C ARG A 33 4.69 19.15 6.49
N SER A 34 5.26 19.97 5.59
CA SER A 34 5.84 21.26 5.99
C SER A 34 4.81 22.27 6.50
N TRP A 35 3.59 22.22 5.97
CA TRP A 35 2.49 23.09 6.45
C TRP A 35 1.85 22.59 7.74
N GLN A 36 1.90 21.27 7.98
CA GLN A 36 1.27 20.62 9.14
C GLN A 36 2.32 19.77 9.89
N PRO A 37 3.33 20.40 10.53
CA PRO A 37 4.45 19.67 11.10
C PRO A 37 4.04 18.75 12.25
N ASP A 38 3.00 19.12 13.02
CA ASP A 38 2.61 18.44 14.24
C ASP A 38 1.37 17.55 14.12
N ARG A 39 0.65 17.63 13.01
CA ARG A 39 -0.56 16.84 12.81
C ARG A 39 -0.27 15.44 12.31
N GLU A 40 -1.07 14.46 12.71
CA GLU A 40 -1.14 13.19 12.01
C GLU A 40 -1.72 13.41 10.61
N ILE A 41 -1.06 12.82 9.59
CA ILE A 41 -1.50 12.90 8.21
C ILE A 41 -1.72 11.49 7.71
N ALA A 42 -2.91 11.24 7.16
CA ALA A 42 -3.23 10.05 6.40
C ALA A 42 -3.42 10.43 4.92
N LEU A 43 -2.64 9.81 4.05
CA LEU A 43 -2.79 9.90 2.61
C LEU A 43 -3.64 8.73 2.14
N VAL A 44 -4.78 9.03 1.55
CA VAL A 44 -5.64 8.03 0.93
C VAL A 44 -5.56 8.17 -0.58
N GLY A 45 -5.29 7.09 -1.28
CA GLY A 45 -5.14 7.10 -2.73
C GLY A 45 -5.72 5.86 -3.41
N ASP A 46 -5.95 5.97 -4.71
CA ASP A 46 -6.31 4.82 -5.53
C ASP A 46 -5.12 3.88 -5.77
N GLY A 47 -5.30 2.83 -6.59
CA GLY A 47 -4.26 1.84 -6.87
C GLY A 47 -3.01 2.40 -7.57
N SER A 48 -3.09 3.58 -8.19
CA SER A 48 -1.94 4.24 -8.84
C SER A 48 -0.91 4.72 -7.81
N TYR A 49 -1.36 4.99 -6.59
CA TYR A 49 -0.49 5.39 -5.47
C TYR A 49 0.00 4.22 -4.63
N ALA A 50 -0.42 3.00 -4.93
CA ALA A 50 0.13 1.78 -4.33
C ALA A 50 1.55 1.55 -4.86
N ALA A 51 2.54 2.22 -4.29
CA ALA A 51 3.93 2.14 -4.70
C ALA A 51 4.88 2.01 -3.51
N VAL A 52 5.78 1.02 -3.57
CA VAL A 52 6.78 0.78 -2.50
C VAL A 52 7.59 2.03 -2.19
N ILE A 53 8.00 2.76 -3.23
CA ILE A 53 8.80 3.99 -3.08
C ILE A 53 8.03 5.10 -2.34
N LEU A 54 6.72 5.22 -2.58
CA LEU A 54 5.87 6.20 -1.89
C LEU A 54 5.72 5.85 -0.41
N ILE A 55 5.50 4.56 -0.10
CA ILE A 55 5.45 4.09 1.30
C ILE A 55 6.77 4.40 2.01
N GLN A 56 7.91 4.07 1.38
CA GLN A 56 9.22 4.37 1.94
C GLN A 56 9.42 5.87 2.20
N ARG A 57 8.96 6.72 1.27
CA ARG A 57 9.05 8.17 1.45
C ARG A 57 8.18 8.65 2.61
N CYS A 58 6.94 8.19 2.71
CA CYS A 58 6.04 8.49 3.82
C CYS A 58 6.64 8.10 5.18
N GLN A 59 7.30 6.94 5.25
CA GLN A 59 7.93 6.44 6.48
C GLN A 59 9.19 7.20 6.88
N ARG A 60 9.94 7.76 5.91
CA ARG A 60 11.20 8.48 6.16
C ARG A 60 11.03 9.95 6.54
N LEU A 61 9.83 10.48 6.46
CA LEU A 61 9.58 11.85 6.90
C LEU A 61 9.80 11.96 8.42
N LYS A 62 10.29 13.13 8.88
CA LYS A 62 10.56 13.39 10.31
C LYS A 62 9.39 12.96 11.21
N ARG A 63 8.17 13.15 10.72
CA ARG A 63 6.94 12.59 11.28
C ARG A 63 6.25 11.78 10.18
N PRO A 64 6.23 10.45 10.29
CA PRO A 64 5.70 9.59 9.24
C PRO A 64 4.26 9.94 8.84
N VAL A 65 3.97 9.73 7.56
CA VAL A 65 2.62 9.91 7.02
C VAL A 65 2.05 8.52 6.78
N LYS A 66 0.84 8.29 7.24
CA LYS A 66 0.11 7.03 7.03
C LYS A 66 -0.39 7.01 5.59
N LEU A 67 -0.12 5.93 4.85
CA LEU A 67 -0.63 5.72 3.49
C LEU A 67 -1.65 4.58 3.50
N VAL A 68 -2.82 4.86 2.95
CA VAL A 68 -3.84 3.86 2.61
C VAL A 68 -4.08 3.94 1.11
N SER A 69 -4.01 2.81 0.44
CA SER A 69 -4.23 2.76 -1.00
C SER A 69 -4.83 1.43 -1.41
N ARG A 70 -5.49 1.43 -2.56
CA ARG A 70 -6.02 0.22 -3.16
C ARG A 70 -4.87 -0.67 -3.61
N LEU A 71 -4.89 -1.94 -3.19
CA LEU A 71 -3.88 -2.92 -3.55
C LEU A 71 -4.41 -3.84 -4.64
N ARG A 72 -3.59 -4.20 -5.60
CA ARG A 72 -3.94 -5.19 -6.62
C ARG A 72 -4.04 -6.57 -6.00
N LEU A 73 -5.01 -7.37 -6.44
CA LEU A 73 -5.19 -8.74 -5.95
C LEU A 73 -4.03 -9.68 -6.33
N ASP A 74 -3.30 -9.35 -7.40
CA ASP A 74 -2.11 -10.07 -7.88
C ASP A 74 -0.79 -9.55 -7.29
N ALA A 75 -0.84 -8.66 -6.29
CA ALA A 75 0.35 -8.08 -5.66
C ALA A 75 1.32 -9.16 -5.15
N CYS A 76 2.61 -8.94 -5.40
CA CYS A 76 3.67 -9.87 -4.99
C CYS A 76 4.03 -9.64 -3.52
N LEU A 77 3.45 -10.44 -2.65
CA LEU A 77 3.61 -10.38 -1.21
C LEU A 77 4.59 -11.46 -0.74
N HIS A 78 5.35 -11.14 0.30
CA HIS A 78 6.34 -12.04 0.90
C HIS A 78 6.16 -12.11 2.40
N ASP A 79 6.52 -13.21 2.97
CA ASP A 79 6.66 -13.36 4.40
C ASP A 79 7.88 -12.58 4.92
N PHE A 80 7.95 -12.39 6.23
CA PHE A 80 9.15 -11.86 6.86
C PHE A 80 10.29 -12.86 6.77
N PRO A 81 11.55 -12.41 6.64
CA PRO A 81 12.67 -13.33 6.63
C PRO A 81 12.78 -14.03 7.98
N GLY A 82 12.95 -15.32 7.95
CA GLY A 82 13.28 -16.10 9.12
C GLY A 82 14.67 -15.77 9.68
N PRO A 83 15.00 -16.27 10.87
CA PRO A 83 16.33 -16.13 11.44
C PRO A 83 17.36 -16.76 10.51
N GLN A 84 18.52 -16.11 10.39
CA GLN A 84 19.62 -16.67 9.60
C GLN A 84 20.17 -17.93 10.33
N PRO A 85 20.33 -19.06 9.64
CA PRO A 85 20.91 -20.25 10.23
C PRO A 85 22.31 -19.95 10.78
N LYS A 86 22.61 -20.50 11.98
CA LYS A 86 23.95 -20.37 12.58
C LYS A 86 25.01 -20.90 11.60
N GLY A 87 26.11 -20.16 11.45
CA GLY A 87 27.23 -20.54 10.57
C GLY A 87 27.09 -20.14 9.10
N LYS A 88 25.93 -19.67 8.63
CA LYS A 88 25.79 -19.22 7.25
C LYS A 88 26.38 -17.81 7.07
N ARG A 89 27.51 -17.74 6.33
CA ARG A 89 28.13 -16.48 5.93
C ARG A 89 27.33 -15.83 4.78
N GLY A 90 27.25 -14.51 4.75
CA GLY A 90 26.59 -13.75 3.68
C GLY A 90 25.57 -12.72 4.19
N PRO A 91 25.03 -11.87 3.29
CA PRO A 91 24.06 -10.85 3.67
C PRO A 91 22.75 -11.51 4.14
N LYS A 92 22.14 -10.92 5.18
CA LYS A 92 20.84 -11.40 5.69
C LYS A 92 19.75 -11.27 4.61
N PRO A 93 18.87 -12.28 4.48
CA PRO A 93 17.77 -12.22 3.53
C PRO A 93 16.84 -11.03 3.86
N LYS A 94 16.50 -10.22 2.86
CA LYS A 94 15.63 -9.05 3.04
C LYS A 94 14.14 -9.39 3.03
N LYS A 95 13.78 -10.60 2.63
CA LYS A 95 12.40 -11.10 2.53
C LYS A 95 12.37 -12.62 2.70
N GLY A 96 11.24 -13.13 3.18
CA GLY A 96 10.96 -14.55 3.28
C GLY A 96 10.37 -15.15 2.00
N THR A 97 9.67 -16.26 2.13
CA THR A 97 8.99 -16.95 1.04
C THR A 97 7.91 -16.07 0.41
N ARG A 98 7.61 -16.31 -0.87
CA ARG A 98 6.51 -15.67 -1.55
C ARG A 98 5.19 -16.21 -1.01
N LEU A 99 4.30 -15.34 -0.62
CA LEU A 99 2.96 -15.69 -0.18
C LEU A 99 2.02 -15.87 -1.38
N PRO A 100 0.95 -16.68 -1.24
CA PRO A 100 -0.15 -16.68 -2.20
C PRO A 100 -0.68 -15.25 -2.40
N ASN A 101 -1.01 -14.89 -3.63
CA ASN A 101 -1.61 -13.60 -3.90
C ASN A 101 -3.02 -13.51 -3.30
N LEU A 102 -3.57 -12.30 -3.24
CA LEU A 102 -4.87 -12.08 -2.62
C LEU A 102 -6.03 -12.67 -3.45
N ALA A 103 -5.84 -12.82 -4.77
CA ALA A 103 -6.81 -13.53 -5.61
C ALA A 103 -6.90 -15.02 -5.24
N ALA A 104 -5.76 -15.67 -4.98
CA ALA A 104 -5.76 -17.05 -4.52
C ALA A 104 -6.40 -17.19 -3.12
N ARG A 105 -6.15 -16.24 -2.22
CA ARG A 105 -6.84 -16.20 -0.91
C ARG A 105 -8.34 -16.01 -1.02
N LEU A 106 -8.78 -15.19 -1.96
CA LEU A 106 -10.21 -14.99 -2.24
C LEU A 106 -10.90 -16.29 -2.70
N ALA A 107 -10.19 -17.09 -3.50
CA ALA A 107 -10.69 -18.37 -4.03
C ALA A 107 -10.54 -19.55 -3.03
N ASP A 108 -9.74 -19.41 -1.99
CA ASP A 108 -9.48 -20.48 -1.04
C ASP A 108 -10.64 -20.63 -0.04
N PRO A 109 -11.35 -21.77 -0.03
CA PRO A 109 -12.47 -22.03 0.89
C PRO A 109 -12.04 -22.08 2.36
N LYS A 110 -10.75 -22.30 2.65
CA LYS A 110 -10.19 -22.28 4.01
C LYS A 110 -9.94 -20.88 4.54
N THR A 111 -10.14 -19.83 3.74
CA THR A 111 -9.97 -18.45 4.19
C THR A 111 -11.03 -18.12 5.25
N ARG A 112 -10.56 -17.78 6.45
CA ARG A 112 -11.44 -17.40 7.57
C ARG A 112 -11.84 -15.94 7.43
N TRP A 113 -13.04 -15.72 6.97
CA TRP A 113 -13.63 -14.40 6.80
C TRP A 113 -14.24 -13.90 8.12
N GLN A 114 -14.00 -12.64 8.43
CA GLN A 114 -14.60 -11.91 9.54
C GLN A 114 -15.74 -11.05 9.00
N LYS A 115 -16.94 -11.20 9.56
CA LYS A 115 -18.09 -10.36 9.21
C LYS A 115 -18.05 -9.06 10.00
N LEU A 116 -18.24 -7.94 9.31
CA LEU A 116 -18.33 -6.62 9.90
C LEU A 116 -19.54 -5.88 9.33
N LYS A 117 -20.23 -5.16 10.20
CA LYS A 117 -21.21 -4.15 9.79
C LYS A 117 -20.52 -2.81 9.73
N VAL A 118 -20.61 -2.14 8.61
CA VAL A 118 -19.96 -0.84 8.37
C VAL A 118 -20.98 0.13 7.82
N LEU A 119 -20.84 1.40 8.20
CA LEU A 119 -21.54 2.49 7.55
C LEU A 119 -20.93 2.70 6.16
N TRP A 120 -21.73 2.47 5.13
CA TRP A 120 -21.35 2.63 3.74
C TRP A 120 -21.76 4.02 3.23
N TYR A 121 -21.44 4.29 1.97
CA TYR A 121 -21.84 5.54 1.31
C TYR A 121 -23.37 5.74 1.43
N GLY A 122 -23.78 6.97 1.79
CA GLY A 122 -25.20 7.29 2.00
C GLY A 122 -25.73 6.99 3.40
N GLY A 123 -24.89 6.51 4.32
CA GLY A 123 -25.30 6.21 5.71
C GLY A 123 -25.99 4.86 5.87
N GLU A 124 -26.01 4.02 4.85
CA GLU A 124 -26.56 2.66 4.91
C GLU A 124 -25.64 1.72 5.68
N GLU A 125 -26.19 0.93 6.58
CA GLU A 125 -25.44 -0.18 7.18
C GLU A 125 -25.27 -1.30 6.16
N LYS A 126 -24.04 -1.77 6.00
CA LYS A 126 -23.70 -2.86 5.09
C LYS A 126 -22.87 -3.92 5.79
N GLU A 127 -23.26 -5.19 5.61
CA GLU A 127 -22.44 -6.31 6.04
C GLU A 127 -21.38 -6.60 4.98
N ILE A 128 -20.13 -6.62 5.41
CA ILE A 128 -18.97 -6.98 4.59
C ILE A 128 -18.20 -8.11 5.25
N GLU A 129 -17.49 -8.87 4.45
CA GLU A 129 -16.55 -9.87 4.94
C GLU A 129 -15.12 -9.41 4.66
N ILE A 130 -14.29 -9.49 5.68
CA ILE A 130 -12.87 -9.11 5.57
C ILE A 130 -11.93 -10.22 6.01
N VAL A 131 -10.74 -10.20 5.46
CA VAL A 131 -9.56 -10.89 5.98
C VAL A 131 -8.37 -9.96 5.88
N THR A 132 -7.52 -9.98 6.89
CA THR A 132 -6.37 -9.09 6.99
C THR A 132 -5.10 -9.86 7.32
N GLY A 133 -3.98 -9.28 6.98
CA GLY A 133 -2.68 -9.84 7.36
C GLY A 133 -1.57 -8.80 7.23
N VAL A 134 -0.42 -9.14 7.78
CA VAL A 134 0.80 -8.33 7.68
C VAL A 134 1.83 -9.11 6.88
N CYS A 135 2.50 -8.45 5.95
CA CYS A 135 3.49 -9.06 5.10
C CYS A 135 4.51 -8.02 4.61
N LEU A 136 5.50 -8.48 3.87
CA LEU A 136 6.41 -7.61 3.14
C LEU A 136 5.93 -7.46 1.70
N TRP A 137 5.79 -6.21 1.27
CA TRP A 137 5.59 -5.89 -0.14
C TRP A 137 6.91 -5.54 -0.79
N TYR A 138 7.22 -6.22 -1.88
CA TYR A 138 8.51 -6.15 -2.56
C TYR A 138 8.35 -5.75 -4.03
N ARG A 139 9.21 -4.85 -4.47
CA ARG A 139 9.45 -4.56 -5.88
C ARG A 139 10.95 -4.67 -6.15
N ARG A 140 11.32 -5.30 -7.28
CA ARG A 140 12.74 -5.46 -7.69
C ARG A 140 13.46 -4.10 -7.66
N GLY A 141 14.66 -4.10 -7.09
CA GLY A 141 15.50 -2.89 -6.96
C GLY A 141 15.17 -2.00 -5.75
N LEU A 142 14.13 -2.32 -4.98
CA LEU A 142 13.76 -1.57 -3.77
C LEU A 142 13.87 -2.44 -2.52
N THR A 143 14.05 -1.80 -1.38
CA THR A 143 13.96 -2.49 -0.08
C THR A 143 12.50 -2.87 0.17
N PRO A 144 12.21 -4.13 0.60
CA PRO A 144 10.86 -4.52 0.97
C PRO A 144 10.30 -3.64 2.08
N VAL A 145 8.99 -3.38 2.04
CA VAL A 145 8.29 -2.59 3.05
C VAL A 145 7.25 -3.45 3.77
N PRO A 146 7.16 -3.37 5.10
CA PRO A 146 6.09 -4.00 5.84
C PRO A 146 4.78 -3.26 5.60
N ILE A 147 3.76 -4.00 5.19
CA ILE A 147 2.41 -3.48 5.00
C ILE A 147 1.40 -4.35 5.77
N ARG A 148 0.29 -3.74 6.16
CA ARG A 148 -0.95 -4.44 6.47
C ARG A 148 -1.82 -4.40 5.22
N TRP A 149 -2.35 -5.54 4.84
CA TRP A 149 -3.35 -5.61 3.77
C TRP A 149 -4.69 -6.02 4.36
N VAL A 150 -5.75 -5.54 3.74
CA VAL A 150 -7.14 -5.93 4.03
C VAL A 150 -7.76 -6.33 2.70
N LEU A 151 -8.26 -7.55 2.64
CA LEU A 151 -9.07 -8.05 1.52
C LEU A 151 -10.52 -8.06 1.99
N LEU A 152 -11.39 -7.49 1.20
CA LEU A 152 -12.82 -7.40 1.52
C LEU A 152 -13.67 -7.87 0.35
N ARG A 153 -14.82 -8.45 0.68
CA ARG A 153 -15.87 -8.82 -0.26
C ARG A 153 -17.24 -8.55 0.36
N CYS A 154 -18.23 -8.43 -0.49
CA CYS A 154 -19.61 -8.33 -0.05
C CYS A 154 -20.31 -9.67 -0.28
N PRO A 155 -20.94 -10.27 0.74
CA PRO A 155 -21.64 -11.53 0.59
C PRO A 155 -22.79 -11.48 -0.42
N ASP A 156 -23.46 -10.34 -0.53
CA ASP A 156 -24.57 -10.07 -1.47
C ASP A 156 -24.13 -9.77 -2.90
N GLY A 157 -22.80 -9.72 -3.15
CA GLY A 157 -22.24 -9.42 -4.47
C GLY A 157 -22.41 -7.98 -4.94
N SER A 158 -22.85 -7.05 -4.09
CA SER A 158 -23.13 -5.64 -4.44
C SER A 158 -21.89 -4.88 -4.93
N PHE A 159 -20.69 -5.36 -4.64
CA PHE A 159 -19.45 -4.86 -5.22
C PHE A 159 -18.40 -5.97 -5.41
N LYS A 160 -17.51 -5.76 -6.36
CA LYS A 160 -16.40 -6.69 -6.63
C LYS A 160 -15.40 -6.71 -5.45
N PRO A 161 -14.82 -7.87 -5.12
CA PRO A 161 -13.77 -7.97 -4.10
C PRO A 161 -12.66 -6.95 -4.31
N GLN A 162 -12.20 -6.37 -3.22
CA GLN A 162 -11.19 -5.32 -3.23
C GLN A 162 -10.14 -5.60 -2.16
N ALA A 163 -8.93 -5.12 -2.41
CA ALA A 163 -7.90 -5.13 -1.40
C ALA A 163 -7.34 -3.73 -1.19
N PHE A 164 -6.96 -3.47 0.05
CA PHE A 164 -6.30 -2.23 0.46
C PHE A 164 -5.01 -2.55 1.19
N LEU A 165 -4.06 -1.66 1.06
CA LEU A 165 -2.85 -1.63 1.87
C LEU A 165 -2.88 -0.45 2.83
N GLY A 166 -2.32 -0.68 3.99
CA GLY A 166 -1.96 0.37 4.94
C GLY A 166 -0.57 0.09 5.50
N GLN A 167 0.02 1.05 6.17
CA GLN A 167 1.27 0.80 6.88
C GLN A 167 1.02 -0.02 8.14
N ARG A 168 2.01 -0.82 8.57
CA ARG A 168 1.96 -1.55 9.85
C ARG A 168 1.78 -0.53 10.99
N GLY A 169 0.74 -0.71 11.81
CA GLY A 169 0.38 0.23 12.88
C GLY A 169 -0.89 1.02 12.60
N PHE A 170 -1.55 0.81 11.47
CA PHE A 170 -2.91 1.25 11.25
C PHE A 170 -3.82 0.29 12.03
N VAL A 171 -4.01 0.58 13.31
CA VAL A 171 -5.09 0.03 14.13
C VAL A 171 -5.98 1.22 14.42
N GLY A 172 -7.15 1.27 13.80
CA GLY A 172 -8.24 2.11 14.24
C GLY A 172 -8.95 1.43 15.37
#